data_f1a922d6cc03a5edd61d82cae3823d36
#
_entry.id   f1a922d6cc03a5edd61d82cae3823d36
#
_cell.length_a   1.000
_cell.length_b   1.000
_cell.length_c   1.000
_cell.angle_alpha   90.00
_cell.angle_beta   90.00
_cell.angle_gamma   90.00
#
_symmetry.space_group_name_H-M   'P 1'
#
loop_
_entity.id
_entity.type
_entity.pdbx_description
1 polymer ?
#
loop_
_entity_poly.entity_id
_entity_poly.type
_entity_poly.pdbx_seq_one_letter_code
_entity_poly.pdbx_strand_id
1 'polypeptide(L)'
;MRKMMGFVLAGAAAFVLTACSGNNASQSTEAAATTVPETQTEAAAETESGSYTVTDVRGKKIEFDAVPERVATVGKPFPSIYYAIEGATDNIVGCNPSSITAYNESVLKDMYPQLENAETDWCTKDSTVNVEELLKLRPDVIFIYSTKDKEIEKMENSGLKVVALRSAELDSVKENLQIIAAVCQKEERGEQLVQYIDEEIEEVTSCLADVSEEDKPTVVELYSDMNVSVKQYDHWMISSGAKNPAEDLTGKMAEVDMEQMLLWNPDIIYIGNHSDLMPSDLLENKQEGRDWSVINAVKNHQVYKIPIGAYRWDPAGVETPLMVKWAAKIQYPDIFANMDMKEEVKEFFELVYQYELTDEQVSEILDNRQK
;
A
#
# COMPACT_ATOMS: atom_id res chain seq x y z
N MET A 1 17.74 23.21 0.71
CA MET A 1 19.10 22.86 1.21
C MET A 1 18.92 21.77 2.25
N ARG A 2 18.86 20.52 1.80
CA ARG A 2 18.78 19.35 2.69
C ARG A 2 20.12 19.21 3.44
N LYS A 3 20.08 19.28 4.78
CA LYS A 3 21.20 18.87 5.62
C LYS A 3 21.04 17.38 5.90
N MET A 4 21.87 16.59 5.25
CA MET A 4 22.07 15.18 5.61
C MET A 4 22.58 15.13 7.07
N MET A 5 21.78 14.57 7.97
CA MET A 5 22.22 14.17 9.31
C MET A 5 22.62 12.68 9.25
N GLY A 6 23.90 12.45 8.99
CA GLY A 6 24.48 11.12 9.07
C GLY A 6 24.62 10.68 10.53
N PHE A 7 23.98 9.57 10.88
CA PHE A 7 24.26 8.88 12.13
C PHE A 7 25.56 8.10 12.02
N VAL A 8 26.59 8.55 12.75
CA VAL A 8 27.84 7.82 12.91
C VAL A 8 27.70 6.95 14.16
N LEU A 9 27.60 5.65 13.99
CA LEU A 9 27.79 4.70 15.08
C LEU A 9 29.29 4.57 15.36
N ALA A 10 29.74 5.11 16.49
CA ALA A 10 31.09 4.90 17.02
C ALA A 10 31.13 3.62 17.86
N GLY A 11 31.58 2.52 17.29
CA GLY A 11 31.95 1.32 18.00
C GLY A 11 33.34 1.47 18.61
N ALA A 12 33.43 1.52 19.93
CA ALA A 12 34.71 1.53 20.66
C ALA A 12 35.21 0.09 20.85
N ALA A 13 36.22 -0.29 20.09
CA ALA A 13 36.98 -1.53 20.35
C ALA A 13 38.14 -1.20 21.30
N ALA A 14 38.11 -1.76 22.51
CA ALA A 14 39.20 -1.68 23.46
C ALA A 14 40.19 -2.80 23.15
N PHE A 15 41.39 -2.44 22.70
CA PHE A 15 42.56 -3.34 22.66
C PHE A 15 43.20 -3.39 24.05
N VAL A 16 43.33 -4.62 24.58
CA VAL A 16 44.24 -4.91 25.70
C VAL A 16 45.41 -5.70 25.15
N LEU A 17 46.57 -5.07 25.08
CA LEU A 17 47.85 -5.67 24.86
C LEU A 17 48.42 -6.17 26.22
N THR A 18 48.74 -7.45 26.29
CA THR A 18 49.68 -7.94 27.33
C THR A 18 50.75 -8.78 26.66
N ALA A 19 51.96 -8.27 26.68
CA ALA A 19 53.16 -8.96 26.27
C ALA A 19 53.82 -9.59 27.53
N CYS A 20 54.42 -10.79 27.36
CA CYS A 20 55.68 -11.22 28.00
C CYS A 20 55.98 -12.64 27.53
N SER A 21 56.93 -12.84 26.67
CA SER A 21 58.32 -13.19 26.86
C SER A 21 58.61 -14.58 27.51
N GLY A 22 59.35 -15.42 26.78
CA GLY A 22 60.21 -16.44 27.41
C GLY A 22 60.34 -17.79 26.65
N ASN A 23 61.30 -17.89 25.79
CA ASN A 23 62.26 -18.91 25.39
C ASN A 23 62.12 -20.40 25.88
N ASN A 24 62.16 -21.37 25.07
CA ASN A 24 63.31 -22.15 24.63
C ASN A 24 62.95 -23.56 24.02
N ALA A 25 63.69 -23.90 23.04
CA ALA A 25 63.82 -25.06 22.22
C ALA A 25 63.70 -26.45 22.87
N SER A 26 63.16 -27.43 22.15
CA SER A 26 63.92 -28.59 21.66
C SER A 26 63.03 -29.51 20.81
N GLN A 27 63.67 -30.06 19.79
CA GLN A 27 63.22 -31.01 18.79
C GLN A 27 62.72 -32.34 19.37
N SER A 28 61.74 -32.96 18.73
CA SER A 28 61.86 -34.28 18.14
C SER A 28 60.65 -34.68 17.31
N THR A 29 60.97 -35.34 16.28
CA THR A 29 60.27 -35.95 15.16
C THR A 29 59.14 -36.94 15.53
N GLU A 30 58.22 -37.00 14.52
CA GLU A 30 57.51 -38.15 13.96
C GLU A 30 56.03 -38.38 14.34
N ALA A 31 55.27 -38.38 13.35
CA ALA A 31 54.30 -39.38 12.86
C ALA A 31 52.95 -38.71 12.47
N ALA A 32 52.66 -38.87 11.19
CA ALA A 32 51.44 -38.49 10.54
C ALA A 32 50.20 -39.24 11.07
N ALA A 33 49.16 -38.57 11.43
CA ALA A 33 47.82 -39.11 11.46
C ALA A 33 46.84 -38.09 10.86
N THR A 34 46.29 -38.45 9.72
CA THR A 34 45.28 -37.75 8.98
C THR A 34 43.97 -37.72 9.78
N THR A 35 43.58 -36.58 10.31
CA THR A 35 42.23 -36.36 10.84
C THR A 35 41.47 -35.41 9.91
N VAL A 36 40.36 -35.92 9.39
CA VAL A 36 39.34 -35.23 8.62
C VAL A 36 38.73 -34.12 9.49
N PRO A 37 38.53 -32.89 9.03
CA PRO A 37 37.80 -31.87 9.79
C PRO A 37 36.35 -32.28 9.88
N GLU A 38 35.84 -32.47 11.08
CA GLU A 38 34.40 -32.45 11.36
C GLU A 38 33.82 -31.13 10.94
N THR A 39 32.92 -31.19 9.97
CA THR A 39 32.04 -30.06 9.60
C THR A 39 31.14 -29.79 10.80
N GLN A 40 31.39 -28.70 11.52
CA GLN A 40 30.44 -28.16 12.46
C GLN A 40 29.24 -27.71 11.63
N THR A 41 28.15 -28.45 11.71
CA THR A 41 26.83 -28.04 11.29
C THR A 41 26.45 -26.87 12.22
N GLU A 42 26.41 -25.65 11.70
CA GLU A 42 25.75 -24.54 12.38
C GLU A 42 24.33 -25.00 12.65
N ALA A 43 23.99 -25.15 13.91
CA ALA A 43 22.63 -25.33 14.36
C ALA A 43 21.88 -24.05 13.99
N ALA A 44 20.93 -24.18 13.06
CA ALA A 44 19.91 -23.18 12.85
C ALA A 44 19.29 -22.86 14.21
N ALA A 45 19.30 -21.61 14.60
CA ALA A 45 18.61 -21.15 15.80
C ALA A 45 17.12 -21.52 15.64
N GLU A 46 16.68 -22.52 16.39
CA GLU A 46 15.27 -22.78 16.61
C GLU A 46 14.72 -21.53 17.30
N THR A 47 14.01 -20.67 16.56
CA THR A 47 13.14 -19.66 17.14
C THR A 47 12.11 -20.41 17.96
N GLU A 48 12.13 -20.23 19.29
CA GLU A 48 11.05 -20.69 20.17
C GLU A 48 9.77 -20.01 19.68
N SER A 49 8.95 -20.72 18.93
CA SER A 49 7.62 -20.27 18.53
C SER A 49 6.69 -20.38 19.73
N GLY A 50 6.72 -19.36 20.57
CA GLY A 50 5.70 -19.18 21.59
C GLY A 50 4.40 -18.75 20.91
N SER A 51 3.25 -19.28 21.40
CA SER A 51 1.95 -18.77 20.96
C SER A 51 1.79 -17.28 21.27
N TYR A 52 1.18 -16.52 20.39
CA TYR A 52 0.94 -15.09 20.55
C TYR A 52 -0.53 -14.74 20.22
N THR A 53 -0.95 -13.55 20.60
CA THR A 53 -2.33 -13.11 20.44
C THR A 53 -2.38 -11.77 19.72
N VAL A 54 -3.19 -11.66 18.68
CA VAL A 54 -3.48 -10.41 17.98
C VAL A 54 -4.91 -9.98 18.26
N THR A 55 -5.13 -8.71 18.48
CA THR A 55 -6.48 -8.13 18.64
C THR A 55 -6.86 -7.42 17.33
N ASP A 56 -7.98 -7.83 16.72
CA ASP A 56 -8.48 -7.21 15.50
C ASP A 56 -9.34 -5.96 15.76
N VAL A 57 -9.79 -5.29 14.71
CA VAL A 57 -10.58 -4.04 14.81
C VAL A 57 -11.95 -4.20 15.51
N ARG A 58 -12.40 -5.42 15.75
CA ARG A 58 -13.62 -5.75 16.52
C ARG A 58 -13.33 -5.84 18.03
N GLY A 59 -12.05 -5.79 18.43
CA GLY A 59 -11.58 -6.10 19.77
C GLY A 59 -11.52 -7.60 20.07
N LYS A 60 -11.66 -8.45 19.04
CA LYS A 60 -11.55 -9.91 19.19
C LYS A 60 -10.08 -10.31 19.25
N LYS A 61 -9.74 -11.15 20.22
CA LYS A 61 -8.42 -11.76 20.38
C LYS A 61 -8.35 -13.06 19.57
N ILE A 62 -7.35 -13.16 18.71
CA ILE A 62 -7.05 -14.32 17.87
C ILE A 62 -5.69 -14.87 18.30
N GLU A 63 -5.65 -16.13 18.68
CA GLU A 63 -4.43 -16.81 19.09
C GLU A 63 -3.76 -17.49 17.90
N PHE A 64 -2.45 -17.35 17.79
CA PHE A 64 -1.59 -17.99 16.80
C PHE A 64 -0.53 -18.83 17.50
N ASP A 65 -0.35 -20.06 17.03
CA ASP A 65 0.68 -20.97 17.54
C ASP A 65 2.03 -20.76 16.82
N ALA A 66 1.98 -20.17 15.63
CA ALA A 66 3.13 -19.79 14.79
C ALA A 66 2.70 -18.67 13.83
N VAL A 67 3.67 -18.00 13.21
CA VAL A 67 3.42 -17.04 12.12
C VAL A 67 2.72 -17.77 10.97
N PRO A 68 1.60 -17.21 10.43
CA PRO A 68 0.86 -17.83 9.33
C PRO A 68 1.70 -17.98 8.06
N GLU A 69 1.73 -19.19 7.51
CA GLU A 69 2.38 -19.47 6.22
C GLU A 69 1.38 -19.54 5.07
N ARG A 70 0.07 -19.62 5.39
CA ARG A 70 -1.01 -19.76 4.42
C ARG A 70 -2.08 -18.69 4.69
N VAL A 71 -2.06 -17.66 3.88
CA VAL A 71 -2.90 -16.46 4.05
C VAL A 71 -3.97 -16.41 2.96
N ALA A 72 -5.21 -16.13 3.36
CA ALA A 72 -6.29 -15.80 2.43
C ALA A 72 -6.76 -14.36 2.63
N THR A 73 -7.04 -13.62 1.53
CA THR A 73 -7.44 -12.22 1.60
C THR A 73 -8.76 -11.98 0.89
N VAL A 74 -9.74 -11.42 1.60
CA VAL A 74 -11.05 -11.05 1.04
C VAL A 74 -11.07 -9.61 0.54
N GLY A 75 -10.35 -8.71 1.20
CA GLY A 75 -10.22 -7.31 0.78
C GLY A 75 -9.32 -7.15 -0.44
N LYS A 76 -9.78 -6.38 -1.41
CA LYS A 76 -9.10 -6.21 -2.70
C LYS A 76 -7.66 -5.65 -2.59
N PRO A 77 -7.35 -4.65 -1.73
CA PRO A 77 -5.99 -4.12 -1.56
C PRO A 77 -5.11 -4.95 -0.61
N PHE A 78 -5.67 -5.95 0.08
CA PHE A 78 -4.92 -6.65 1.13
C PHE A 78 -3.67 -7.36 0.65
N PRO A 79 -3.58 -7.92 -0.57
CA PRO A 79 -2.31 -8.46 -1.05
C PRO A 79 -1.18 -7.42 -1.08
N SER A 80 -1.41 -6.20 -1.57
CA SER A 80 -0.37 -5.15 -1.60
C SER A 80 0.01 -4.69 -0.19
N ILE A 81 -0.97 -4.58 0.73
CA ILE A 81 -0.72 -4.24 2.14
C ILE A 81 0.09 -5.34 2.82
N TYR A 82 -0.27 -6.60 2.59
CA TYR A 82 0.45 -7.75 3.14
C TYR A 82 1.91 -7.78 2.66
N TYR A 83 2.14 -7.56 1.36
CA TYR A 83 3.49 -7.53 0.82
C TYR A 83 4.33 -6.34 1.31
N ALA A 84 3.73 -5.21 1.64
CA ALA A 84 4.45 -4.10 2.26
C ALA A 84 5.03 -4.46 3.65
N ILE A 85 4.37 -5.39 4.35
CA ILE A 85 4.81 -5.93 5.65
C ILE A 85 5.75 -7.13 5.47
N GLU A 86 5.31 -8.12 4.70
CA GLU A 86 5.96 -9.45 4.63
C GLU A 86 7.09 -9.50 3.61
N GLY A 87 7.03 -8.67 2.57
CA GLY A 87 7.96 -8.72 1.46
C GLY A 87 7.57 -9.80 0.43
N ALA A 88 8.52 -10.16 -0.44
CA ALA A 88 8.31 -11.16 -1.48
C ALA A 88 8.10 -12.56 -0.89
N THR A 89 6.90 -13.10 -1.00
CA THR A 89 6.51 -14.40 -0.43
C THR A 89 5.42 -15.06 -1.27
N ASP A 90 5.28 -16.37 -1.16
CA ASP A 90 4.20 -17.17 -1.77
C ASP A 90 3.09 -17.55 -0.76
N ASN A 91 3.08 -16.90 0.40
CA ASN A 91 2.16 -17.21 1.51
C ASN A 91 0.68 -16.95 1.17
N ILE A 92 0.34 -16.07 0.20
CA ILE A 92 -1.04 -15.82 -0.19
C ILE A 92 -1.56 -16.97 -1.04
N VAL A 93 -2.30 -17.88 -0.41
CA VAL A 93 -2.87 -19.06 -1.07
C VAL A 93 -4.23 -18.82 -1.71
N GLY A 94 -4.89 -17.71 -1.34
CA GLY A 94 -6.17 -17.33 -1.92
C GLY A 94 -6.45 -15.83 -1.77
N CYS A 95 -7.07 -15.24 -2.79
CA CYS A 95 -7.45 -13.83 -2.75
C CYS A 95 -8.77 -13.55 -3.47
N ASN A 96 -9.30 -12.34 -3.27
CA ASN A 96 -10.48 -11.89 -4.00
C ASN A 96 -10.21 -11.81 -5.52
N PRO A 97 -11.13 -12.28 -6.40
CA PRO A 97 -10.94 -12.18 -7.85
C PRO A 97 -10.61 -10.77 -8.35
N SER A 98 -11.13 -9.72 -7.68
CA SER A 98 -10.80 -8.33 -8.03
C SER A 98 -9.37 -7.94 -7.66
N SER A 99 -8.73 -8.65 -6.71
CA SER A 99 -7.31 -8.45 -6.42
C SER A 99 -6.43 -8.90 -7.59
N ILE A 100 -6.79 -10.02 -8.24
CA ILE A 100 -6.11 -10.49 -9.46
C ILE A 100 -6.34 -9.54 -10.64
N THR A 101 -7.55 -8.95 -10.75
CA THR A 101 -7.77 -7.90 -11.77
C THR A 101 -6.82 -6.71 -11.55
N ALA A 102 -6.73 -6.20 -10.31
CA ALA A 102 -5.84 -5.10 -9.98
C ALA A 102 -4.36 -5.48 -10.14
N TYR A 103 -3.97 -6.71 -9.77
CA TYR A 103 -2.64 -7.27 -9.98
C TYR A 103 -2.22 -7.22 -11.46
N ASN A 104 -3.08 -7.65 -12.38
CA ASN A 104 -2.80 -7.64 -13.80
C ASN A 104 -2.67 -6.24 -14.40
N GLU A 105 -3.30 -5.24 -13.78
CA GLU A 105 -3.28 -3.83 -14.19
C GLU A 105 -2.10 -3.03 -13.58
N SER A 106 -1.32 -3.63 -12.69
CA SER A 106 -0.34 -2.96 -11.83
C SER A 106 1.06 -3.56 -11.96
N VAL A 107 2.06 -2.87 -11.42
CA VAL A 107 3.44 -3.41 -11.31
C VAL A 107 3.55 -4.54 -10.28
N LEU A 108 2.51 -4.81 -9.51
CA LEU A 108 2.49 -5.89 -8.54
C LEU A 108 2.77 -7.25 -9.19
N LYS A 109 2.36 -7.45 -10.44
CA LYS A 109 2.63 -8.67 -11.22
C LYS A 109 4.13 -8.94 -11.43
N ASP A 110 4.91 -7.86 -11.55
CA ASP A 110 6.36 -7.96 -11.73
C ASP A 110 7.08 -8.13 -10.38
N MET A 111 6.53 -7.50 -9.34
CA MET A 111 7.08 -7.54 -7.98
C MET A 111 6.84 -8.90 -7.30
N TYR A 112 5.63 -9.41 -7.42
CA TYR A 112 5.18 -10.63 -6.73
C TYR A 112 4.44 -11.57 -7.69
N PRO A 113 5.14 -12.14 -8.69
CA PRO A 113 4.52 -12.99 -9.72
C PRO A 113 3.82 -14.23 -9.16
N GLN A 114 4.22 -14.70 -7.97
CA GLN A 114 3.59 -15.85 -7.31
C GLN A 114 2.13 -15.59 -6.89
N LEU A 115 1.67 -14.33 -6.81
CA LEU A 115 0.27 -14.01 -6.53
C LEU A 115 -0.69 -14.53 -7.62
N GLU A 116 -0.19 -14.73 -8.85
CA GLU A 116 -0.96 -15.34 -9.94
C GLU A 116 -1.50 -16.73 -9.57
N ASN A 117 -0.80 -17.44 -8.69
CA ASN A 117 -1.16 -18.80 -8.24
C ASN A 117 -2.20 -18.81 -7.10
N ALA A 118 -2.60 -17.65 -6.58
CA ALA A 118 -3.59 -17.58 -5.52
C ALA A 118 -4.98 -17.96 -6.04
N GLU A 119 -5.63 -18.90 -5.36
CA GLU A 119 -6.96 -19.37 -5.71
C GLU A 119 -8.01 -18.26 -5.51
N THR A 120 -8.96 -18.16 -6.43
CA THR A 120 -10.01 -17.13 -6.40
C THR A 120 -11.43 -17.67 -6.32
N ASP A 121 -11.65 -18.95 -6.61
CA ASP A 121 -13.00 -19.53 -6.72
C ASP A 121 -13.73 -19.69 -5.36
N TRP A 122 -13.03 -19.43 -4.26
CA TRP A 122 -13.56 -19.50 -2.92
C TRP A 122 -14.32 -18.24 -2.48
N CYS A 123 -14.20 -17.13 -3.19
CA CYS A 123 -14.99 -15.93 -2.92
C CYS A 123 -15.40 -15.20 -4.21
N THR A 124 -16.44 -14.38 -4.12
CA THR A 124 -16.92 -13.56 -5.23
C THR A 124 -16.30 -12.16 -5.20
N LYS A 125 -16.43 -11.40 -6.28
CA LYS A 125 -15.93 -10.00 -6.37
C LYS A 125 -16.53 -9.07 -5.31
N ASP A 126 -17.75 -9.36 -4.82
CA ASP A 126 -18.44 -8.63 -3.74
C ASP A 126 -18.14 -9.19 -2.34
N SER A 127 -17.15 -10.10 -2.26
CA SER A 127 -16.65 -10.68 -1.01
C SER A 127 -17.61 -11.66 -0.32
N THR A 128 -18.49 -12.33 -1.06
CA THR A 128 -19.26 -13.48 -0.56
C THR A 128 -18.36 -14.72 -0.56
N VAL A 129 -18.26 -15.40 0.59
CA VAL A 129 -17.31 -16.50 0.79
C VAL A 129 -17.99 -17.87 0.64
N ASN A 130 -17.36 -18.74 -0.14
CA ASN A 130 -17.62 -20.18 -0.17
C ASN A 130 -16.67 -20.88 0.81
N VAL A 131 -17.17 -21.19 2.00
CA VAL A 131 -16.35 -21.76 3.09
C VAL A 131 -15.83 -23.15 2.74
N GLU A 132 -16.57 -23.96 1.97
CA GLU A 132 -16.13 -25.30 1.57
C GLU A 132 -14.90 -25.25 0.67
N GLU A 133 -14.87 -24.33 -0.30
CA GLU A 133 -13.70 -24.11 -1.15
C GLU A 133 -12.54 -23.50 -0.36
N LEU A 134 -12.82 -22.53 0.52
CA LEU A 134 -11.81 -21.92 1.38
C LEU A 134 -11.11 -22.95 2.30
N LEU A 135 -11.86 -23.88 2.88
CA LEU A 135 -11.29 -24.96 3.72
C LEU A 135 -10.30 -25.87 2.97
N LYS A 136 -10.48 -26.04 1.64
CA LYS A 136 -9.53 -26.83 0.83
C LYS A 136 -8.15 -26.14 0.73
N LEU A 137 -8.14 -24.82 0.81
CA LEU A 137 -6.90 -24.03 0.82
C LEU A 137 -6.15 -24.15 2.15
N ARG A 138 -6.80 -24.60 3.21
CA ARG A 138 -6.24 -24.72 4.56
C ARG A 138 -5.50 -23.45 4.99
N PRO A 139 -6.16 -22.27 4.97
CA PRO A 139 -5.50 -21.04 5.39
C PRO A 139 -5.28 -21.04 6.91
N ASP A 140 -4.11 -20.52 7.34
CA ASP A 140 -3.79 -20.30 8.75
C ASP A 140 -4.49 -19.03 9.27
N VAL A 141 -4.74 -18.07 8.36
CA VAL A 141 -5.43 -16.81 8.67
C VAL A 141 -6.17 -16.29 7.44
N ILE A 142 -7.30 -15.62 7.69
CA ILE A 142 -8.08 -14.91 6.67
C ILE A 142 -8.19 -13.44 7.06
N PHE A 143 -7.78 -12.51 6.17
CA PHE A 143 -8.02 -11.08 6.30
C PHE A 143 -9.31 -10.68 5.59
N ILE A 144 -10.23 -10.03 6.29
CA ILE A 144 -11.53 -9.60 5.75
C ILE A 144 -11.94 -8.24 6.33
N TYR A 145 -12.77 -7.48 5.60
CA TYR A 145 -13.35 -6.26 6.15
C TYR A 145 -14.34 -6.54 7.28
N SER A 146 -14.24 -5.80 8.38
CA SER A 146 -15.10 -5.92 9.56
C SER A 146 -16.59 -5.69 9.28
N THR A 147 -16.92 -5.04 8.16
CA THR A 147 -18.30 -4.81 7.70
C THR A 147 -18.96 -6.05 7.09
N LYS A 148 -18.24 -7.17 6.98
CA LYS A 148 -18.72 -8.45 6.41
C LYS A 148 -19.12 -9.44 7.49
N ASP A 149 -19.91 -9.03 8.48
CA ASP A 149 -20.27 -9.82 9.68
C ASP A 149 -20.73 -11.24 9.37
N LYS A 150 -21.61 -11.41 8.37
CA LYS A 150 -22.15 -12.73 7.99
C LYS A 150 -21.07 -13.68 7.46
N GLU A 151 -20.14 -13.16 6.67
CA GLU A 151 -19.05 -13.95 6.11
C GLU A 151 -18.04 -14.32 7.20
N ILE A 152 -17.75 -13.38 8.11
CA ILE A 152 -16.90 -13.60 9.27
C ILE A 152 -17.50 -14.71 10.14
N GLU A 153 -18.79 -14.62 10.50
CA GLU A 153 -19.48 -15.61 11.32
C GLU A 153 -19.43 -17.02 10.68
N LYS A 154 -19.69 -17.13 9.37
CA LYS A 154 -19.61 -18.42 8.65
C LYS A 154 -18.22 -19.06 8.76
N MET A 155 -17.17 -18.27 8.54
CA MET A 155 -15.79 -18.76 8.59
C MET A 155 -15.38 -19.16 10.00
N GLU A 156 -15.69 -18.34 11.00
CA GLU A 156 -15.38 -18.62 12.40
C GLU A 156 -16.14 -19.86 12.93
N ASN A 157 -17.42 -20.03 12.55
CA ASN A 157 -18.20 -21.24 12.90
C ASN A 157 -17.64 -22.52 12.26
N SER A 158 -16.82 -22.38 11.20
CA SER A 158 -16.11 -23.49 10.56
C SER A 158 -14.70 -23.72 11.10
N GLY A 159 -14.34 -23.02 12.18
CA GLY A 159 -13.03 -23.16 12.86
C GLY A 159 -11.88 -22.41 12.22
N LEU A 160 -12.16 -21.51 11.26
CA LEU A 160 -11.13 -20.70 10.59
C LEU A 160 -10.73 -19.50 11.46
N LYS A 161 -9.42 -19.14 11.45
CA LYS A 161 -8.92 -17.93 12.10
C LYS A 161 -9.16 -16.72 11.21
N VAL A 162 -10.00 -15.79 11.65
CA VAL A 162 -10.40 -14.61 10.90
C VAL A 162 -9.94 -13.35 11.61
N VAL A 163 -9.16 -12.52 10.93
CA VAL A 163 -8.73 -11.21 11.37
C VAL A 163 -9.49 -10.15 10.58
N ALA A 164 -10.33 -9.41 11.29
CA ALA A 164 -11.13 -8.35 10.69
C ALA A 164 -10.34 -7.03 10.63
N LEU A 165 -10.43 -6.36 9.50
CA LEU A 165 -9.74 -5.11 9.19
C LEU A 165 -10.76 -4.03 8.82
N ARG A 166 -10.39 -2.76 8.95
CA ARG A 166 -11.27 -1.64 8.54
C ARG A 166 -11.19 -1.38 7.04
N SER A 167 -12.13 -0.61 6.53
CA SER A 167 -12.15 -0.17 5.12
C SER A 167 -12.23 1.35 5.02
N ALA A 168 -11.71 1.90 3.95
CA ALA A 168 -12.02 3.17 3.33
C ALA A 168 -11.33 4.45 3.85
N GLU A 169 -10.71 4.51 5.01
CA GLU A 169 -10.11 5.74 5.55
C GLU A 169 -8.61 5.57 5.76
N LEU A 170 -7.84 6.65 5.67
CA LEU A 170 -6.38 6.60 5.84
C LEU A 170 -5.96 6.06 7.22
N ASP A 171 -6.61 6.50 8.28
CA ASP A 171 -6.33 5.99 9.62
C ASP A 171 -6.65 4.49 9.74
N SER A 172 -7.63 4.03 8.98
CA SER A 172 -7.95 2.59 8.87
C SER A 172 -6.83 1.80 8.20
N VAL A 173 -6.14 2.39 7.21
CA VAL A 173 -4.97 1.74 6.57
C VAL A 173 -3.83 1.60 7.56
N LYS A 174 -3.56 2.63 8.36
CA LYS A 174 -2.51 2.60 9.40
C LYS A 174 -2.80 1.54 10.46
N GLU A 175 -4.06 1.48 10.96
CA GLU A 175 -4.48 0.43 11.89
C GLU A 175 -4.35 -0.98 11.28
N ASN A 176 -4.74 -1.15 10.00
CA ASN A 176 -4.62 -2.42 9.29
C ASN A 176 -3.15 -2.85 9.13
N LEU A 177 -2.24 -1.93 8.81
CA LEU A 177 -0.80 -2.20 8.74
C LEU A 177 -0.27 -2.73 10.07
N GLN A 178 -0.64 -2.10 11.19
CA GLN A 178 -0.22 -2.53 12.53
C GLN A 178 -0.78 -3.93 12.88
N ILE A 179 -2.05 -4.21 12.54
CA ILE A 179 -2.66 -5.52 12.82
C ILE A 179 -2.02 -6.61 11.95
N ILE A 180 -1.82 -6.37 10.65
CA ILE A 180 -1.18 -7.34 9.75
C ILE A 180 0.28 -7.57 10.20
N ALA A 181 1.00 -6.52 10.57
CA ALA A 181 2.35 -6.63 11.11
C ALA A 181 2.41 -7.47 12.39
N ALA A 182 1.45 -7.29 13.31
CA ALA A 182 1.34 -8.12 14.52
C ALA A 182 1.04 -9.59 14.19
N VAL A 183 0.21 -9.87 13.17
CA VAL A 183 -0.02 -11.25 12.69
C VAL A 183 1.26 -11.87 12.12
N CYS A 184 2.09 -11.08 11.44
CA CYS A 184 3.36 -11.53 10.86
C CYS A 184 4.55 -11.46 11.84
N GLN A 185 4.33 -11.03 13.09
CA GLN A 185 5.39 -10.73 14.07
C GLN A 185 6.45 -9.74 13.53
N LYS A 186 5.98 -8.72 12.81
CA LYS A 186 6.79 -7.66 12.19
C LYS A 186 6.33 -6.27 12.63
N GLU A 187 6.03 -6.09 13.91
CA GLU A 187 5.45 -4.87 14.48
C GLU A 187 6.33 -3.65 14.18
N GLU A 188 7.65 -3.78 14.29
CA GLU A 188 8.59 -2.70 13.96
C GLU A 188 8.42 -2.24 12.49
N ARG A 189 8.21 -3.19 11.57
CA ARG A 189 7.93 -2.88 10.17
C ARG A 189 6.62 -2.13 10.00
N GLY A 190 5.58 -2.55 10.71
CA GLY A 190 4.28 -1.88 10.72
C GLY A 190 4.38 -0.44 11.22
N GLU A 191 5.13 -0.22 12.31
CA GLU A 191 5.39 1.12 12.87
C GLU A 191 6.17 2.01 11.89
N GLN A 192 7.22 1.48 11.25
CA GLN A 192 8.01 2.20 10.23
C GLN A 192 7.14 2.66 9.05
N LEU A 193 6.25 1.80 8.54
CA LEU A 193 5.36 2.14 7.43
C LEU A 193 4.33 3.19 7.83
N VAL A 194 3.76 3.09 9.02
CA VAL A 194 2.81 4.10 9.55
C VAL A 194 3.50 5.45 9.71
N GLN A 195 4.69 5.47 10.31
CA GLN A 195 5.47 6.69 10.48
C GLN A 195 5.82 7.32 9.13
N TYR A 196 6.25 6.52 8.16
CA TYR A 196 6.54 6.99 6.81
C TYR A 196 5.31 7.62 6.14
N ILE A 197 4.13 6.98 6.22
CA ILE A 197 2.89 7.53 5.67
C ILE A 197 2.58 8.90 6.30
N ASP A 198 2.72 9.02 7.61
CA ASP A 198 2.43 10.26 8.32
C ASP A 198 3.42 11.37 7.94
N GLU A 199 4.72 11.08 7.90
CA GLU A 199 5.78 12.03 7.56
C GLU A 199 5.63 12.56 6.12
N GLU A 200 5.36 11.69 5.15
CA GLU A 200 5.20 12.06 3.74
C GLU A 200 3.95 12.94 3.49
N ILE A 201 2.85 12.67 4.20
CA ILE A 201 1.65 13.49 4.11
C ILE A 201 1.85 14.81 4.85
N GLU A 202 2.54 14.81 6.01
CA GLU A 202 2.87 16.03 6.76
C GLU A 202 3.81 16.94 5.95
N GLU A 203 4.76 16.40 5.19
CA GLU A 203 5.61 17.18 4.29
C GLU A 203 4.76 18.00 3.31
N VAL A 204 3.79 17.37 2.64
CA VAL A 204 2.91 18.07 1.69
C VAL A 204 2.03 19.09 2.37
N THR A 205 1.33 18.69 3.44
CA THR A 205 0.39 19.59 4.15
C THR A 205 1.09 20.77 4.76
N SER A 206 2.33 20.62 5.25
CA SER A 206 3.17 21.70 5.76
C SER A 206 3.56 22.71 4.69
N CYS A 207 3.87 22.25 3.47
CA CYS A 207 4.14 23.14 2.33
C CYS A 207 2.91 23.99 1.94
N LEU A 208 1.72 23.49 2.23
CA LEU A 208 0.44 24.12 1.87
C LEU A 208 -0.18 24.93 3.03
N ALA A 209 0.47 25.00 4.19
CA ALA A 209 -0.08 25.64 5.38
C ALA A 209 -0.46 27.12 5.19
N ASP A 210 0.24 27.83 4.32
CA ASP A 210 0.00 29.25 4.03
C ASP A 210 -0.99 29.49 2.86
N VAL A 211 -1.50 28.42 2.21
CA VAL A 211 -2.49 28.52 1.14
C VAL A 211 -3.85 28.86 1.74
N SER A 212 -4.42 30.00 1.33
CA SER A 212 -5.74 30.41 1.82
C SER A 212 -6.86 29.52 1.24
N GLU A 213 -7.99 29.41 1.94
CA GLU A 213 -9.14 28.65 1.45
C GLU A 213 -9.64 29.14 0.07
N GLU A 214 -9.50 30.44 -0.22
CA GLU A 214 -9.91 31.03 -1.50
C GLU A 214 -9.02 30.56 -2.65
N ASP A 215 -7.75 30.34 -2.38
CA ASP A 215 -6.72 29.95 -3.37
C ASP A 215 -6.68 28.42 -3.63
N LYS A 216 -7.37 27.62 -2.83
CA LYS A 216 -7.44 26.18 -3.04
C LYS A 216 -8.25 25.84 -4.30
N PRO A 217 -7.74 25.00 -5.20
CA PRO A 217 -8.49 24.57 -6.39
C PRO A 217 -9.71 23.73 -6.00
N THR A 218 -10.79 23.89 -6.78
CA THR A 218 -11.95 23.01 -6.70
C THR A 218 -11.69 21.76 -7.54
N VAL A 219 -11.75 20.60 -6.89
CA VAL A 219 -11.37 19.31 -7.48
C VAL A 219 -12.54 18.35 -7.41
N VAL A 220 -12.78 17.63 -8.51
CA VAL A 220 -13.75 16.52 -8.56
C VAL A 220 -13.01 15.25 -8.95
N GLU A 221 -13.27 14.17 -8.24
CA GLU A 221 -12.92 12.82 -8.67
C GLU A 221 -14.17 12.15 -9.27
N LEU A 222 -14.06 11.78 -10.55
CA LEU A 222 -15.01 10.88 -11.21
C LEU A 222 -14.60 9.44 -10.87
N TYR A 223 -15.16 8.90 -9.80
CA TYR A 223 -14.85 7.54 -9.34
C TYR A 223 -15.27 6.48 -10.36
N SER A 224 -16.50 6.60 -10.89
CA SER A 224 -17.01 5.77 -11.97
C SER A 224 -18.10 6.51 -12.73
N ASP A 225 -17.93 6.72 -14.02
CA ASP A 225 -18.82 7.54 -14.85
C ASP A 225 -19.16 8.89 -14.20
N MET A 226 -20.41 9.17 -13.86
CA MET A 226 -20.86 10.39 -13.16
C MET A 226 -20.99 10.20 -11.65
N ASN A 227 -20.43 9.15 -11.08
CA ASN A 227 -20.32 9.01 -9.63
C ASN A 227 -19.06 9.69 -9.13
N VAL A 228 -19.23 10.67 -8.25
CA VAL A 228 -18.14 11.46 -7.67
C VAL A 228 -17.83 11.01 -6.25
N SER A 229 -16.57 11.12 -5.85
CA SER A 229 -16.14 10.87 -4.48
C SER A 229 -16.64 11.96 -3.54
N VAL A 230 -17.20 11.54 -2.39
CA VAL A 230 -17.69 12.42 -1.32
C VAL A 230 -16.74 12.38 -0.13
N LYS A 231 -17.02 13.14 0.91
CA LYS A 231 -16.18 13.36 2.10
C LYS A 231 -15.49 12.10 2.66
N GLN A 232 -16.11 10.94 2.59
CA GLN A 232 -15.52 9.70 3.12
C GLN A 232 -14.33 9.21 2.29
N TYR A 233 -14.22 9.62 1.02
CA TYR A 233 -13.21 9.17 0.06
C TYR A 233 -12.30 10.29 -0.44
N ASP A 234 -12.42 11.50 0.13
CA ASP A 234 -11.67 12.68 -0.32
C ASP A 234 -10.38 12.95 0.46
N HIS A 235 -9.96 12.02 1.33
CA HIS A 235 -8.80 12.17 2.22
C HIS A 235 -7.54 12.68 1.49
N TRP A 236 -7.24 12.14 0.31
CA TRP A 236 -6.08 12.58 -0.47
C TRP A 236 -6.28 13.97 -1.09
N MET A 237 -7.53 14.33 -1.48
CA MET A 237 -7.84 15.67 -2.00
C MET A 237 -7.59 16.73 -0.92
N ILE A 238 -8.08 16.48 0.29
CA ILE A 238 -7.88 17.40 1.42
C ILE A 238 -6.41 17.51 1.79
N SER A 239 -5.70 16.37 1.87
CA SER A 239 -4.26 16.34 2.19
C SER A 239 -3.40 16.99 1.10
N SER A 240 -3.82 16.98 -0.17
CA SER A 240 -3.15 17.69 -1.26
C SER A 240 -3.59 19.14 -1.42
N GLY A 241 -4.46 19.66 -0.53
CA GLY A 241 -4.85 21.07 -0.47
C GLY A 241 -6.02 21.46 -1.37
N ALA A 242 -6.85 20.53 -1.84
CA ALA A 242 -8.00 20.82 -2.67
C ALA A 242 -9.29 21.06 -1.88
N LYS A 243 -10.28 21.67 -2.54
CA LYS A 243 -11.68 21.70 -2.10
C LYS A 243 -12.46 20.66 -2.87
N ASN A 244 -13.20 19.81 -2.15
CA ASN A 244 -14.15 18.89 -2.75
C ASN A 244 -15.56 19.49 -2.74
N PRO A 245 -16.14 19.89 -3.89
CA PRO A 245 -17.47 20.50 -3.92
C PRO A 245 -18.60 19.49 -3.63
N ALA A 246 -18.27 18.20 -3.58
CA ALA A 246 -19.20 17.11 -3.24
C ALA A 246 -19.16 16.73 -1.74
N GLU A 247 -18.41 17.45 -0.88
CA GLU A 247 -18.20 17.08 0.53
C GLU A 247 -19.51 17.01 1.34
N ASP A 248 -20.52 17.81 1.00
CA ASP A 248 -21.82 17.83 1.67
C ASP A 248 -22.79 16.76 1.17
N LEU A 249 -22.46 16.06 0.09
CA LEU A 249 -23.27 14.96 -0.41
C LEU A 249 -23.15 13.73 0.49
N THR A 250 -24.24 12.97 0.57
CA THR A 250 -24.30 11.79 1.46
C THR A 250 -23.95 10.51 0.74
N GLY A 251 -23.37 9.57 1.48
CA GLY A 251 -22.99 8.24 0.97
C GLY A 251 -21.49 8.08 0.85
N LYS A 252 -21.08 7.05 0.14
CA LYS A 252 -19.67 6.80 -0.21
C LYS A 252 -19.28 7.51 -1.49
N MET A 253 -20.23 7.54 -2.41
CA MET A 253 -20.18 8.21 -3.70
C MET A 253 -21.55 8.77 -3.99
N ALA A 254 -21.61 9.82 -4.78
CA ALA A 254 -22.84 10.46 -5.21
C ALA A 254 -22.91 10.49 -6.73
N GLU A 255 -24.02 10.03 -7.28
CA GLU A 255 -24.33 10.24 -8.69
C GLU A 255 -24.73 11.71 -8.92
N VAL A 256 -24.10 12.35 -9.89
CA VAL A 256 -24.35 13.73 -10.26
C VAL A 256 -24.67 13.84 -11.76
N ASP A 257 -25.28 14.95 -12.16
CA ASP A 257 -25.54 15.25 -13.56
C ASP A 257 -24.65 16.40 -14.07
N MET A 258 -24.79 16.73 -15.34
CA MET A 258 -24.03 17.83 -15.94
C MET A 258 -24.44 19.21 -15.40
N GLU A 259 -25.66 19.40 -14.90
CA GLU A 259 -26.05 20.64 -14.25
C GLU A 259 -25.30 20.86 -12.95
N GLN A 260 -25.16 19.79 -12.15
CA GLN A 260 -24.36 19.84 -10.91
C GLN A 260 -22.88 20.06 -11.22
N MET A 261 -22.35 19.38 -12.25
CA MET A 261 -20.96 19.54 -12.67
C MET A 261 -20.69 20.99 -13.15
N LEU A 262 -21.63 21.58 -13.89
CA LEU A 262 -21.57 22.98 -14.32
C LEU A 262 -21.64 23.97 -13.16
N LEU A 263 -22.44 23.67 -12.13
CA LEU A 263 -22.56 24.49 -10.93
C LEU A 263 -21.24 24.50 -10.14
N TRP A 264 -20.61 23.36 -9.98
CA TRP A 264 -19.31 23.24 -9.33
C TRP A 264 -18.18 23.82 -10.18
N ASN A 265 -18.25 23.61 -11.51
CA ASN A 265 -17.27 24.04 -12.50
C ASN A 265 -15.82 23.84 -12.04
N PRO A 266 -15.41 22.60 -11.75
CA PRO A 266 -14.14 22.29 -11.12
C PRO A 266 -12.93 22.78 -11.93
N ASP A 267 -11.86 23.15 -11.22
CA ASP A 267 -10.59 23.55 -11.80
C ASP A 267 -9.79 22.34 -12.30
N ILE A 268 -9.94 21.20 -11.62
CA ILE A 268 -9.27 19.94 -11.95
C ILE A 268 -10.27 18.79 -11.84
N ILE A 269 -10.20 17.85 -12.78
CA ILE A 269 -10.92 16.58 -12.74
C ILE A 269 -9.90 15.43 -12.68
N TYR A 270 -10.02 14.59 -11.66
CA TYR A 270 -9.34 13.30 -11.61
C TYR A 270 -10.31 12.19 -11.96
N ILE A 271 -9.88 11.25 -12.79
CA ILE A 271 -10.67 10.07 -13.19
C ILE A 271 -10.16 8.87 -12.42
N GLY A 272 -11.01 8.32 -11.56
CA GLY A 272 -10.71 7.18 -10.71
C GLY A 272 -10.55 5.86 -11.49
N ASN A 273 -9.93 4.89 -10.85
CA ASN A 273 -9.59 3.61 -11.48
C ASN A 273 -10.75 2.61 -11.57
N HIS A 274 -11.94 2.99 -11.09
CA HIS A 274 -13.18 2.25 -11.29
C HIS A 274 -13.98 2.74 -12.50
N SER A 275 -13.47 3.74 -13.23
CA SER A 275 -14.03 4.29 -14.45
C SER A 275 -13.22 3.84 -15.67
N ASP A 276 -13.91 3.46 -16.74
CA ASP A 276 -13.29 3.21 -18.05
C ASP A 276 -12.97 4.51 -18.81
N LEU A 277 -13.44 5.67 -18.29
CA LEU A 277 -13.14 6.97 -18.87
C LEU A 277 -11.64 7.26 -18.87
N MET A 278 -11.21 7.89 -19.97
CA MET A 278 -9.85 8.41 -20.12
C MET A 278 -9.90 9.95 -20.24
N PRO A 279 -8.82 10.66 -19.92
CA PRO A 279 -8.77 12.11 -20.07
C PRO A 279 -9.21 12.61 -21.45
N SER A 280 -8.83 11.89 -22.51
CA SER A 280 -9.23 12.21 -23.89
C SER A 280 -10.74 12.16 -24.12
N ASP A 281 -11.52 11.37 -23.37
CA ASP A 281 -12.97 11.30 -23.53
C ASP A 281 -13.66 12.61 -23.12
N LEU A 282 -13.13 13.27 -22.10
CA LEU A 282 -13.62 14.57 -21.64
C LEU A 282 -13.00 15.71 -22.46
N LEU A 283 -11.70 15.69 -22.69
CA LEU A 283 -10.96 16.73 -23.40
C LEU A 283 -11.40 16.88 -24.87
N GLU A 284 -11.74 15.79 -25.52
CA GLU A 284 -12.25 15.76 -26.90
C GLU A 284 -13.79 15.72 -26.98
N ASN A 285 -14.46 15.86 -25.81
CA ASN A 285 -15.93 15.88 -25.68
C ASN A 285 -16.62 14.66 -26.35
N LYS A 286 -16.07 13.45 -26.15
CA LYS A 286 -16.53 12.20 -26.79
C LYS A 286 -17.75 11.58 -26.10
N GLN A 287 -18.14 12.07 -24.92
CA GLN A 287 -19.26 11.53 -24.15
C GLN A 287 -20.60 11.97 -24.73
N GLU A 288 -21.33 11.06 -25.35
CA GLU A 288 -22.63 11.36 -25.94
C GLU A 288 -23.64 11.88 -24.90
N GLY A 289 -24.32 12.98 -25.22
CA GLY A 289 -25.30 13.60 -24.33
C GLY A 289 -24.73 14.46 -23.20
N ARG A 290 -23.40 14.64 -23.15
CA ARG A 290 -22.70 15.44 -22.13
C ARG A 290 -21.77 16.45 -22.80
N ASP A 291 -21.86 17.71 -22.44
CA ASP A 291 -20.96 18.76 -22.95
C ASP A 291 -19.91 19.13 -21.88
N TRP A 292 -18.77 18.46 -21.93
CA TRP A 292 -17.65 18.73 -21.05
C TRP A 292 -16.84 19.97 -21.44
N SER A 293 -16.98 20.46 -22.69
CA SER A 293 -16.18 21.57 -23.21
C SER A 293 -16.39 22.90 -22.47
N VAL A 294 -17.48 22.98 -21.69
CA VAL A 294 -17.84 24.17 -20.91
C VAL A 294 -17.27 24.20 -19.50
N ILE A 295 -16.67 23.07 -19.04
CA ILE A 295 -16.08 22.93 -17.69
C ILE A 295 -14.66 23.51 -17.67
N ASN A 296 -14.28 24.21 -16.60
CA ASN A 296 -12.96 24.83 -16.47
C ASN A 296 -11.82 23.82 -16.59
N ALA A 297 -11.90 22.69 -15.91
CA ALA A 297 -10.89 21.63 -15.99
C ALA A 297 -10.62 21.18 -17.43
N VAL A 298 -11.67 21.04 -18.23
CA VAL A 298 -11.56 20.63 -19.64
C VAL A 298 -10.97 21.74 -20.50
N LYS A 299 -11.44 22.99 -20.34
CA LYS A 299 -10.91 24.18 -21.06
C LYS A 299 -9.43 24.38 -20.82
N ASN A 300 -8.98 24.11 -19.59
CA ASN A 300 -7.61 24.32 -19.15
C ASN A 300 -6.74 23.05 -19.27
N HIS A 301 -7.26 21.97 -19.85
CA HIS A 301 -6.59 20.68 -19.97
C HIS A 301 -6.14 20.10 -18.63
N GLN A 302 -6.92 20.32 -17.56
CA GLN A 302 -6.67 19.82 -16.20
C GLN A 302 -7.54 18.59 -15.91
N VAL A 303 -7.41 17.56 -16.73
CA VAL A 303 -8.11 16.28 -16.60
C VAL A 303 -7.08 15.17 -16.56
N TYR A 304 -7.08 14.37 -15.50
CA TYR A 304 -6.04 13.38 -15.24
C TYR A 304 -6.63 12.02 -14.88
N LYS A 305 -6.02 10.94 -15.34
CA LYS A 305 -6.31 9.58 -14.87
C LYS A 305 -5.43 9.30 -13.66
N ILE A 306 -6.04 8.83 -12.56
CA ILE A 306 -5.29 8.49 -11.34
C ILE A 306 -4.34 7.31 -11.62
N PRO A 307 -3.07 7.38 -11.18
CA PRO A 307 -2.09 6.31 -11.37
C PRO A 307 -2.46 5.00 -10.68
N ILE A 308 -1.81 3.92 -11.13
CA ILE A 308 -1.81 2.61 -10.46
C ILE A 308 -0.35 2.21 -10.24
N GLY A 309 0.03 2.03 -8.99
CA GLY A 309 1.32 1.49 -8.57
C GLY A 309 1.26 -0.03 -8.38
N ALA A 310 1.53 -0.53 -7.18
CA ALA A 310 1.22 -1.91 -6.80
C ALA A 310 -0.29 -2.11 -6.58
N TYR A 311 -0.98 -1.03 -6.22
CA TYR A 311 -2.45 -0.97 -6.19
C TYR A 311 -2.90 0.40 -6.72
N ARG A 312 -4.22 0.59 -6.84
CA ARG A 312 -4.85 1.85 -7.26
C ARG A 312 -4.60 2.93 -6.22
N TRP A 313 -4.33 4.18 -6.67
CA TRP A 313 -4.04 5.28 -5.74
C TRP A 313 -5.29 6.00 -5.22
N ASP A 314 -6.43 5.88 -5.93
CA ASP A 314 -7.70 6.53 -5.54
C ASP A 314 -8.27 6.05 -4.18
N PRO A 315 -8.33 4.74 -3.82
CA PRO A 315 -8.74 4.36 -2.49
C PRO A 315 -7.60 4.55 -1.48
N ALA A 316 -7.95 4.78 -0.22
CA ALA A 316 -6.95 4.78 0.84
C ALA A 316 -6.16 3.47 0.86
N GLY A 317 -4.86 3.56 0.85
CA GLY A 317 -3.94 2.43 0.75
C GLY A 317 -2.53 2.81 1.21
N VAL A 318 -1.63 1.86 1.11
CA VAL A 318 -0.21 2.08 1.45
C VAL A 318 0.40 3.17 0.56
N GLU A 319 -0.06 3.29 -0.68
CA GLU A 319 0.41 4.26 -1.68
C GLU A 319 -0.27 5.64 -1.59
N THR A 320 -1.09 5.89 -0.57
CA THR A 320 -1.72 7.21 -0.36
C THR A 320 -0.72 8.37 -0.32
N PRO A 321 0.50 8.27 0.26
CA PRO A 321 1.49 9.33 0.17
C PRO A 321 1.84 9.75 -1.25
N LEU A 322 2.00 8.78 -2.17
CA LEU A 322 2.25 9.05 -3.58
C LEU A 322 1.07 9.77 -4.26
N MET A 323 -0.18 9.37 -3.93
CA MET A 323 -1.36 10.05 -4.44
C MET A 323 -1.42 11.50 -3.98
N VAL A 324 -1.14 11.76 -2.70
CA VAL A 324 -1.13 13.12 -2.12
C VAL A 324 -0.05 13.97 -2.77
N LYS A 325 1.19 13.47 -2.93
CA LYS A 325 2.30 14.18 -3.59
C LYS A 325 2.00 14.47 -5.07
N TRP A 326 1.49 13.47 -5.79
CA TRP A 326 1.15 13.60 -7.21
C TRP A 326 0.04 14.64 -7.44
N ALA A 327 -1.02 14.59 -6.64
CA ALA A 327 -2.10 15.54 -6.71
C ALA A 327 -1.63 16.96 -6.32
N ALA A 328 -0.86 17.10 -5.24
CA ALA A 328 -0.31 18.39 -4.80
C ALA A 328 0.59 19.03 -5.86
N LYS A 329 1.43 18.23 -6.54
CA LYS A 329 2.27 18.74 -7.63
C LYS A 329 1.46 19.24 -8.82
N ILE A 330 0.35 18.60 -9.15
CA ILE A 330 -0.57 19.06 -10.21
C ILE A 330 -1.30 20.34 -9.79
N GLN A 331 -1.79 20.39 -8.55
CA GLN A 331 -2.57 21.50 -8.01
C GLN A 331 -1.73 22.74 -7.74
N TYR A 332 -0.48 22.57 -7.33
CA TYR A 332 0.42 23.64 -6.90
C TYR A 332 1.82 23.49 -7.53
N PRO A 333 1.92 23.57 -8.89
CA PRO A 333 3.17 23.29 -9.59
C PRO A 333 4.33 24.19 -9.18
N ASP A 334 4.05 25.43 -8.76
CA ASP A 334 5.08 26.38 -8.32
C ASP A 334 5.62 26.03 -6.92
N ILE A 335 4.74 25.61 -5.98
CA ILE A 335 5.13 25.19 -4.63
C ILE A 335 5.98 23.91 -4.70
N PHE A 336 5.55 22.97 -5.51
CA PHE A 336 6.21 21.67 -5.67
C PHE A 336 7.09 21.60 -6.92
N ALA A 337 7.65 22.76 -7.39
CA ALA A 337 8.48 22.81 -8.61
C ALA A 337 9.71 21.89 -8.56
N ASN A 338 10.29 21.70 -7.38
CA ASN A 338 11.46 20.86 -7.16
C ASN A 338 11.16 19.38 -6.87
N MET A 339 9.91 18.99 -6.73
CA MET A 339 9.52 17.61 -6.52
C MET A 339 9.62 16.85 -7.84
N ASP A 340 10.35 15.76 -7.87
CA ASP A 340 10.43 14.84 -9.02
C ASP A 340 9.61 13.59 -8.71
N MET A 341 8.40 13.50 -9.28
CA MET A 341 7.52 12.36 -9.04
C MET A 341 8.12 11.02 -9.46
N LYS A 342 9.07 11.01 -10.40
CA LYS A 342 9.73 9.74 -10.78
C LYS A 342 10.65 9.24 -9.67
N GLU A 343 11.38 10.14 -9.04
CA GLU A 343 12.22 9.81 -7.90
C GLU A 343 11.35 9.47 -6.66
N GLU A 344 10.28 10.24 -6.39
CA GLU A 344 9.35 9.94 -5.29
C GLU A 344 8.75 8.53 -5.40
N VAL A 345 8.35 8.11 -6.61
CA VAL A 345 7.83 6.77 -6.87
C VAL A 345 8.89 5.70 -6.64
N LYS A 346 10.13 5.90 -7.11
CA LYS A 346 11.23 4.94 -6.91
C LYS A 346 11.59 4.80 -5.43
N GLU A 347 11.79 5.92 -4.74
CA GLU A 347 12.13 5.93 -3.30
C GLU A 347 11.03 5.23 -2.48
N PHE A 348 9.77 5.51 -2.81
CA PHE A 348 8.63 4.83 -2.16
C PHE A 348 8.66 3.31 -2.36
N PHE A 349 8.82 2.84 -3.58
CA PHE A 349 8.80 1.40 -3.87
C PHE A 349 10.01 0.67 -3.26
N GLU A 350 11.17 1.30 -3.24
CA GLU A 350 12.36 0.76 -2.57
C GLU A 350 12.13 0.65 -1.05
N LEU A 351 11.57 1.68 -0.42
CA LEU A 351 11.34 1.70 1.03
C LEU A 351 10.17 0.80 1.44
N VAL A 352 9.04 0.91 0.73
CA VAL A 352 7.77 0.27 1.16
C VAL A 352 7.68 -1.17 0.68
N TYR A 353 8.13 -1.45 -0.54
CA TYR A 353 8.03 -2.79 -1.12
C TYR A 353 9.37 -3.50 -1.25
N GLN A 354 10.49 -2.83 -0.90
CA GLN A 354 11.84 -3.34 -1.08
C GLN A 354 12.09 -3.79 -2.55
N TYR A 355 11.54 -2.99 -3.48
CA TYR A 355 11.57 -3.28 -4.92
C TYR A 355 12.10 -2.08 -5.69
N GLU A 356 13.15 -2.30 -6.50
CA GLU A 356 13.74 -1.29 -7.36
C GLU A 356 13.00 -1.24 -8.70
N LEU A 357 12.24 -0.15 -8.92
CA LEU A 357 11.52 0.07 -10.17
C LEU A 357 12.46 0.47 -11.30
N THR A 358 12.22 -0.06 -12.49
CA THR A 358 12.83 0.44 -13.72
C THR A 358 12.20 1.78 -14.15
N ASP A 359 12.92 2.57 -14.95
CA ASP A 359 12.37 3.81 -15.53
C ASP A 359 11.12 3.57 -16.38
N GLU A 360 11.02 2.41 -17.03
CA GLU A 360 9.84 2.00 -17.80
C GLU A 360 8.64 1.78 -16.89
N GLN A 361 8.80 1.04 -15.79
CA GLN A 361 7.74 0.82 -14.80
C GLN A 361 7.28 2.13 -14.16
N VAL A 362 8.21 3.03 -13.82
CA VAL A 362 7.85 4.36 -13.31
C VAL A 362 7.04 5.17 -14.33
N SER A 363 7.43 5.11 -15.62
CA SER A 363 6.66 5.76 -16.68
C SER A 363 5.30 5.10 -16.91
N GLU A 364 5.19 3.79 -16.75
CA GLU A 364 3.89 3.09 -16.78
C GLU A 364 2.96 3.57 -15.67
N ILE A 365 3.48 3.72 -14.46
CA ILE A 365 2.70 4.21 -13.31
C ILE A 365 2.19 5.64 -13.57
N LEU A 366 3.07 6.55 -14.00
CA LEU A 366 2.77 7.98 -14.05
C LEU A 366 2.15 8.44 -15.37
N ASP A 367 2.55 7.85 -16.52
CA ASP A 367 2.29 8.44 -17.84
C ASP A 367 1.31 7.65 -18.71
N ASN A 368 1.27 6.31 -18.61
CA ASN A 368 0.53 5.46 -19.55
C ASN A 368 -0.98 5.63 -19.52
N ARG A 369 -1.50 6.19 -18.44
CA ARG A 369 -2.95 6.38 -18.25
C ARG A 369 -3.39 7.84 -18.48
N GLN A 370 -2.50 8.71 -18.96
CA GLN A 370 -2.83 10.11 -19.23
C GLN A 370 -3.26 10.38 -20.68
N LYS A 371 -3.27 9.35 -21.53
CA LYS A 371 -3.55 9.46 -22.97
C LYS A 371 -4.95 9.04 -23.36
#